data_9836a6a8cc089775299ff18122daf6bc
#
_entry.id   9836a6a8cc089775299ff18122daf6bc
#
_cell.length_a   1.000
_cell.length_b   1.000
_cell.length_c   1.000
_cell.angle_alpha   90.00
_cell.angle_beta   90.00
_cell.angle_gamma   90.00
#
_symmetry.space_group_name_H-M   'P 1'
#
loop_
_entity.id
_entity.type
_entity.pdbx_description
1 polymer ?
#
loop_
_entity_poly.entity_id
_entity_poly.type
_entity_poly.pdbx_seq_one_letter_code
_entity_poly.pdbx_strand_id
1 'polypeptide(L)'
;MSNTTVLGDRYELHDKLGSGGMSNVYRAKDRILERTVAVKVLAEHLSDDDRFVARFRREALAVAKLIHPNIVQVYDTGVDSGRHFIVMECVEGRSGAQILKGSGVLDPETTVEIGVQACAGLEYAHRHGIVHRDVKPGNLMVVGGPVGGGDMTCKLTDFGIARAAEQTRITQVGSVVGTAAYLAPEQVRGEEATPATDVYALGVVLYQFLTGRLPYEGSSLAELAIRQQNEKPLPPLTYNSDVPETVSGSVMRALEGDKNLRFLSAGALSDGLERGLRGEDVTLQMGDESPEAPETFPMAETATRPLERTARTAHRPAPPPARYTGVPPRPTVKKRSFFSRAFRFVLGLLALILIAGLVAGVVISLTDQAAKVKVRDWTERSVESMTTDLKDFVRENTQ
;
A
#
# COMPACT_ATOMS: atom_id res chain seq x y z
N MET A 1 -4.48 39.78 5.86
CA MET A 1 -5.26 38.84 6.70
C MET A 1 -5.19 37.48 6.00
N SER A 2 -4.49 36.51 6.59
CA SER A 2 -4.40 35.17 6.02
C SER A 2 -5.81 34.57 6.05
N ASN A 3 -6.33 34.24 4.86
CA ASN A 3 -7.64 33.63 4.75
C ASN A 3 -7.55 32.19 5.26
N THR A 4 -7.75 31.99 6.58
CA THR A 4 -7.68 30.69 7.22
C THR A 4 -8.85 29.84 6.74
N THR A 5 -8.58 28.75 6.06
CA THR A 5 -9.64 27.84 5.57
C THR A 5 -10.20 27.04 6.74
N VAL A 6 -11.53 27.07 6.91
CA VAL A 6 -12.25 26.25 7.90
C VAL A 6 -13.11 25.25 7.17
N LEU A 7 -13.00 23.98 7.52
CA LEU A 7 -13.80 22.88 6.94
C LEU A 7 -14.90 22.46 7.92
N GLY A 8 -16.13 22.37 7.37
CA GLY A 8 -17.31 21.97 8.13
C GLY A 8 -17.59 22.86 9.35
N ASP A 9 -17.30 24.16 9.27
CA ASP A 9 -17.42 25.16 10.33
C ASP A 9 -16.66 24.80 11.64
N ARG A 10 -15.84 23.76 11.61
CA ARG A 10 -15.20 23.17 12.79
C ARG A 10 -13.67 23.08 12.70
N TYR A 11 -13.13 22.65 11.57
CA TYR A 11 -11.70 22.33 11.46
C TYR A 11 -10.94 23.46 10.76
N GLU A 12 -10.21 24.24 11.55
CA GLU A 12 -9.40 25.35 11.08
C GLU A 12 -8.05 24.84 10.58
N LEU A 13 -7.81 24.90 9.26
CA LEU A 13 -6.58 24.42 8.65
C LEU A 13 -5.43 25.41 8.91
N HIS A 14 -4.29 24.86 9.28
CA HIS A 14 -3.01 25.57 9.47
C HIS A 14 -1.96 25.06 8.48
N ASP A 15 -0.81 24.62 8.96
CA ASP A 15 0.32 24.21 8.18
C ASP A 15 0.05 22.92 7.40
N LYS A 16 0.57 22.84 6.18
CA LYS A 16 0.56 21.62 5.39
C LYS A 16 1.63 20.67 5.89
N LEU A 17 1.21 19.51 6.41
CA LEU A 17 2.08 18.45 6.93
C LEU A 17 2.64 17.55 5.82
N GLY A 18 1.84 17.32 4.75
CA GLY A 18 2.24 16.45 3.66
C GLY A 18 1.40 16.66 2.41
N SER A 19 1.94 16.19 1.28
CA SER A 19 1.27 16.23 -0.03
C SER A 19 1.51 14.91 -0.74
N GLY A 20 0.44 14.31 -1.26
CA GLY A 20 0.49 13.13 -2.11
C GLY A 20 -0.30 13.34 -3.40
N GLY A 21 -0.25 12.38 -4.30
CA GLY A 21 -0.96 12.46 -5.59
C GLY A 21 -2.48 12.56 -5.46
N MET A 22 -3.05 12.06 -4.35
CA MET A 22 -4.50 12.00 -4.15
C MET A 22 -5.02 12.94 -3.07
N SER A 23 -4.18 13.39 -2.15
CA SER A 23 -4.62 14.18 -1.00
C SER A 23 -3.51 15.03 -0.43
N ASN A 24 -3.91 16.07 0.28
CA ASN A 24 -3.04 16.90 1.11
C ASN A 24 -3.40 16.70 2.57
N VAL A 25 -2.41 16.66 3.45
CA VAL A 25 -2.61 16.55 4.89
C VAL A 25 -2.21 17.88 5.54
N TYR A 26 -3.08 18.41 6.38
CA TYR A 26 -2.89 19.67 7.09
C TYR A 26 -2.94 19.44 8.60
N ARG A 27 -2.15 20.16 9.34
CA ARG A 27 -2.41 20.41 10.76
C ARG A 27 -3.64 21.29 10.87
N ALA A 28 -4.54 20.99 11.78
CA ALA A 28 -5.74 21.79 11.98
C ALA A 28 -6.11 21.89 13.45
N LYS A 29 -6.90 22.89 13.81
CA LYS A 29 -7.52 23.01 15.13
C LYS A 29 -8.98 22.62 15.04
N ASP A 30 -9.39 21.64 15.84
CA ASP A 30 -10.80 21.35 16.12
C ASP A 30 -11.33 22.43 17.06
N ARG A 31 -12.14 23.35 16.53
CA ARG A 31 -12.66 24.51 17.29
C ARG A 31 -13.65 24.13 18.39
N ILE A 32 -14.28 22.94 18.27
CA ILE A 32 -15.27 22.48 19.26
C ILE A 32 -14.58 21.80 20.43
N LEU A 33 -13.60 20.91 20.15
CA LEU A 33 -12.87 20.15 21.19
C LEU A 33 -11.55 20.81 21.58
N GLU A 34 -11.20 21.95 20.98
CA GLU A 34 -10.00 22.77 21.23
C GLU A 34 -8.68 22.00 21.16
N ARG A 35 -8.64 20.93 20.35
CA ARG A 35 -7.46 20.06 20.16
C ARG A 35 -6.85 20.19 18.78
N THR A 36 -5.56 19.87 18.68
CA THR A 36 -4.86 19.73 17.40
C THR A 36 -5.23 18.39 16.74
N VAL A 37 -5.53 18.42 15.44
CA VAL A 37 -5.85 17.26 14.61
C VAL A 37 -5.09 17.32 13.31
N ALA A 38 -4.95 16.20 12.61
CA ALA A 38 -4.54 16.15 11.22
C ALA A 38 -5.78 16.02 10.32
N VAL A 39 -5.83 16.80 9.24
CA VAL A 39 -6.94 16.77 8.29
C VAL A 39 -6.40 16.42 6.91
N LYS A 40 -6.78 15.24 6.41
CA LYS A 40 -6.46 14.74 5.07
C LYS A 40 -7.59 15.19 4.13
N VAL A 41 -7.26 16.04 3.16
CA VAL A 41 -8.21 16.61 2.19
C VAL A 41 -7.96 15.97 0.84
N LEU A 42 -9.00 15.42 0.20
CA LEU A 42 -8.94 14.89 -1.16
C LEU A 42 -8.50 15.99 -2.13
N ALA A 43 -7.63 15.67 -3.07
CA ALA A 43 -7.17 16.63 -4.07
C ALA A 43 -8.35 17.08 -4.95
N GLU A 44 -8.43 18.38 -5.23
CA GLU A 44 -9.56 19.00 -5.91
C GLU A 44 -9.86 18.36 -7.28
N HIS A 45 -8.83 18.04 -8.06
CA HIS A 45 -8.98 17.38 -9.37
C HIS A 45 -9.52 15.95 -9.30
N LEU A 46 -9.68 15.36 -8.11
CA LEU A 46 -10.26 14.02 -7.87
C LEU A 46 -11.64 14.10 -7.21
N SER A 47 -12.06 15.27 -6.77
CA SER A 47 -13.32 15.47 -6.03
C SER A 47 -14.55 15.27 -6.91
N ASP A 48 -14.41 15.39 -8.24
CA ASP A 48 -15.49 15.18 -9.21
C ASP A 48 -15.58 13.72 -9.71
N ASP A 49 -14.64 12.84 -9.37
CA ASP A 49 -14.71 11.41 -9.72
C ASP A 49 -15.26 10.60 -8.54
N ASP A 50 -16.54 10.20 -8.67
CA ASP A 50 -17.26 9.41 -7.67
C ASP A 50 -16.48 8.18 -7.18
N ARG A 51 -15.63 7.60 -8.02
CA ARG A 51 -14.81 6.42 -7.68
C ARG A 51 -13.73 6.77 -6.66
N PHE A 52 -13.07 7.93 -6.80
CA PHE A 52 -12.08 8.39 -5.84
C PHE A 52 -12.73 8.81 -4.52
N VAL A 53 -13.83 9.53 -4.59
CA VAL A 53 -14.64 9.93 -3.42
C VAL A 53 -15.10 8.70 -2.64
N ALA A 54 -15.70 7.71 -3.32
CA ALA A 54 -16.18 6.50 -2.67
C ALA A 54 -15.04 5.69 -2.00
N ARG A 55 -13.84 5.66 -2.62
CA ARG A 55 -12.65 5.01 -2.05
C ARG A 55 -12.15 5.74 -0.82
N PHE A 56 -11.98 7.06 -0.92
CA PHE A 56 -11.53 7.92 0.16
C PHE A 56 -12.43 7.76 1.40
N ARG A 57 -13.75 7.78 1.20
CA ARG A 57 -14.73 7.54 2.27
C ARG A 57 -14.65 6.11 2.83
N ARG A 58 -14.45 5.10 1.98
CA ARG A 58 -14.34 3.70 2.42
C ARG A 58 -13.10 3.48 3.27
N GLU A 59 -11.97 4.09 2.90
CA GLU A 59 -10.74 4.10 3.69
C GLU A 59 -11.00 4.65 5.09
N ALA A 60 -11.59 5.84 5.18
CA ALA A 60 -11.94 6.45 6.46
C ALA A 60 -12.81 5.54 7.34
N LEU A 61 -13.89 4.99 6.77
CA LEU A 61 -14.84 4.15 7.51
C LEU A 61 -14.25 2.80 7.96
N ALA A 62 -13.30 2.25 7.21
CA ALA A 62 -12.62 1.02 7.61
C ALA A 62 -11.65 1.27 8.76
N VAL A 63 -10.80 2.29 8.64
CA VAL A 63 -9.78 2.61 9.66
C VAL A 63 -10.41 3.20 10.92
N ALA A 64 -11.54 3.92 10.84
CA ALA A 64 -12.23 4.47 12.00
C ALA A 64 -12.68 3.41 13.02
N LYS A 65 -12.78 2.15 12.62
CA LYS A 65 -13.13 1.02 13.50
C LYS A 65 -11.92 0.46 14.27
N LEU A 66 -10.71 0.83 13.85
CA LEU A 66 -9.48 0.36 14.46
C LEU A 66 -9.08 1.30 15.60
N ILE A 67 -9.01 0.78 16.82
CA ILE A 67 -8.57 1.52 18.02
C ILE A 67 -7.38 0.76 18.59
N HIS A 68 -6.17 1.25 18.31
CA HIS A 68 -4.94 0.60 18.73
C HIS A 68 -3.81 1.64 18.92
N PRO A 69 -2.94 1.52 19.93
CA PRO A 69 -1.87 2.49 20.20
C PRO A 69 -0.92 2.67 19.01
N ASN A 70 -0.71 1.62 18.20
CA ASN A 70 0.18 1.65 17.03
C ASN A 70 -0.56 1.91 15.71
N ILE A 71 -1.80 2.45 15.76
CA ILE A 71 -2.56 2.89 14.59
C ILE A 71 -3.02 4.33 14.81
N VAL A 72 -2.85 5.19 13.81
CA VAL A 72 -3.37 6.56 13.84
C VAL A 72 -4.90 6.53 13.86
N GLN A 73 -5.49 7.11 14.90
CA GLN A 73 -6.94 7.10 15.10
C GLN A 73 -7.64 8.05 14.14
N VAL A 74 -8.65 7.56 13.41
CA VAL A 74 -9.58 8.40 12.65
C VAL A 74 -10.69 8.88 13.57
N TYR A 75 -10.95 10.19 13.55
CA TYR A 75 -11.94 10.84 14.44
C TYR A 75 -13.23 11.17 13.71
N ASP A 76 -13.14 11.65 12.47
CA ASP A 76 -14.28 12.17 11.73
C ASP A 76 -14.03 12.14 10.21
N THR A 77 -15.08 12.28 9.42
CA THR A 77 -15.00 12.48 7.97
C THR A 77 -16.16 13.37 7.51
N GLY A 78 -15.91 14.24 6.56
CA GLY A 78 -16.92 15.18 6.09
C GLY A 78 -16.72 15.64 4.66
N VAL A 79 -17.64 16.49 4.25
CA VAL A 79 -17.63 17.20 2.96
C VAL A 79 -17.97 18.66 3.21
N ASP A 80 -17.16 19.57 2.68
CA ASP A 80 -17.43 21.01 2.71
C ASP A 80 -17.13 21.63 1.35
N SER A 81 -18.15 22.25 0.75
CA SER A 81 -18.03 22.91 -0.55
C SER A 81 -17.41 21.99 -1.62
N GLY A 82 -17.81 20.71 -1.66
CA GLY A 82 -17.26 19.69 -2.56
C GLY A 82 -15.90 19.12 -2.14
N ARG A 83 -15.27 19.62 -1.08
CA ARG A 83 -13.99 19.10 -0.56
C ARG A 83 -14.24 17.99 0.45
N HIS A 84 -13.87 16.77 0.10
CA HIS A 84 -13.94 15.61 0.99
C HIS A 84 -12.73 15.58 1.92
N PHE A 85 -12.95 15.34 3.21
CA PHE A 85 -11.88 15.33 4.20
C PHE A 85 -12.04 14.21 5.24
N ILE A 86 -10.92 13.79 5.82
CA ILE A 86 -10.81 12.85 6.95
C ILE A 86 -10.06 13.55 8.05
N VAL A 87 -10.59 13.52 9.26
CA VAL A 87 -9.97 14.07 10.47
C VAL A 87 -9.39 12.93 11.28
N MET A 88 -8.13 13.05 11.67
CA MET A 88 -7.42 12.01 12.37
C MET A 88 -6.49 12.57 13.44
N GLU A 89 -5.94 11.71 14.25
CA GLU A 89 -4.90 12.00 15.23
C GLU A 89 -3.73 12.76 14.58
N CYS A 90 -3.34 13.87 15.17
CA CYS A 90 -2.13 14.59 14.79
C CYS A 90 -0.95 14.01 15.57
N VAL A 91 -0.14 13.19 14.92
CA VAL A 91 1.04 12.58 15.54
C VAL A 91 2.19 13.57 15.48
N GLU A 92 2.65 14.03 16.63
CA GLU A 92 3.82 14.93 16.76
C GLU A 92 5.11 14.11 16.76
N GLY A 93 5.51 13.64 15.58
CA GLY A 93 6.66 12.78 15.39
C GLY A 93 7.29 12.95 14.02
N ARG A 94 8.20 12.05 13.68
CA ARG A 94 8.83 11.98 12.37
C ARG A 94 8.42 10.69 11.66
N SER A 95 8.17 10.78 10.36
CA SER A 95 7.98 9.56 9.58
C SER A 95 9.30 8.79 9.43
N GLY A 96 9.22 7.47 9.28
CA GLY A 96 10.40 6.64 9.00
C GLY A 96 11.19 7.13 7.78
N ALA A 97 10.52 7.71 6.79
CA ALA A 97 11.19 8.34 5.64
C ALA A 97 12.02 9.58 6.03
N GLN A 98 11.51 10.40 6.95
CA GLN A 98 12.25 11.55 7.47
C GLN A 98 13.43 11.11 8.37
N ILE A 99 13.25 10.02 9.11
CA ILE A 99 14.32 9.44 9.92
C ILE A 99 15.44 8.92 9.02
N LEU A 100 15.11 8.10 8.02
CA LEU A 100 16.09 7.61 7.04
C LEU A 100 16.84 8.75 6.34
N LYS A 101 16.13 9.79 5.94
CA LYS A 101 16.76 10.97 5.30
C LYS A 101 17.75 11.68 6.23
N GLY A 102 17.49 11.67 7.55
CA GLY A 102 18.33 12.33 8.54
C GLY A 102 19.50 11.47 9.02
N SER A 103 19.26 10.17 9.26
CA SER A 103 20.22 9.25 9.89
C SER A 103 20.89 8.28 8.91
N GLY A 104 20.27 8.06 7.74
CA GLY A 104 20.73 7.10 6.72
C GLY A 104 20.45 5.64 7.10
N VAL A 105 20.90 5.22 8.27
CA VAL A 105 20.76 3.86 8.83
C VAL A 105 20.32 4.00 10.27
N LEU A 106 19.52 3.05 10.77
CA LEU A 106 19.13 2.93 12.18
C LEU A 106 19.89 1.74 12.79
N ASP A 107 20.12 1.83 14.12
CA ASP A 107 20.62 0.69 14.88
C ASP A 107 19.62 -0.47 14.89
N PRO A 108 20.07 -1.71 15.12
CA PRO A 108 19.21 -2.89 15.08
C PRO A 108 18.12 -2.87 16.14
N GLU A 109 18.40 -2.39 17.35
CA GLU A 109 17.48 -2.32 18.49
C GLU A 109 16.31 -1.38 18.15
N THR A 110 16.60 -0.16 17.73
CA THR A 110 15.58 0.82 17.28
C THR A 110 14.76 0.27 16.10
N THR A 111 15.42 -0.39 15.13
CA THR A 111 14.74 -0.97 13.97
C THR A 111 13.77 -2.07 14.40
N VAL A 112 14.20 -2.96 15.29
CA VAL A 112 13.35 -4.05 15.81
C VAL A 112 12.19 -3.48 16.62
N GLU A 113 12.42 -2.48 17.48
CA GLU A 113 11.36 -1.85 18.26
C GLU A 113 10.29 -1.20 17.36
N ILE A 114 10.69 -0.47 16.31
CA ILE A 114 9.75 0.05 15.30
C ILE A 114 9.01 -1.11 14.62
N GLY A 115 9.71 -2.17 14.26
CA GLY A 115 9.15 -3.35 13.59
C GLY A 115 8.10 -4.04 14.45
N VAL A 116 8.39 -4.30 15.71
CA VAL A 116 7.50 -4.95 16.69
C VAL A 116 6.21 -4.14 16.87
N GLN A 117 6.33 -2.83 17.04
CA GLN A 117 5.17 -1.95 17.21
C GLN A 117 4.34 -1.85 15.92
N ALA A 118 4.97 -1.80 14.75
CA ALA A 118 4.28 -1.85 13.47
C ALA A 118 3.55 -3.19 13.29
N CYS A 119 4.19 -4.32 13.67
CA CYS A 119 3.57 -5.64 13.67
C CYS A 119 2.34 -5.69 14.56
N ALA A 120 2.39 -5.11 15.76
CA ALA A 120 1.24 -5.08 16.68
C ALA A 120 0.04 -4.36 16.04
N GLY A 121 0.27 -3.22 15.39
CA GLY A 121 -0.78 -2.50 14.66
C GLY A 121 -1.31 -3.28 13.45
N LEU A 122 -0.43 -3.91 12.65
CA LEU A 122 -0.83 -4.73 11.51
C LEU A 122 -1.63 -5.96 11.95
N GLU A 123 -1.15 -6.69 12.96
CA GLU A 123 -1.84 -7.86 13.49
C GLU A 123 -3.25 -7.54 13.98
N TYR A 124 -3.40 -6.40 14.68
CA TYR A 124 -4.70 -5.91 15.11
C TYR A 124 -5.62 -5.59 13.90
N ALA A 125 -5.11 -4.92 12.88
CA ALA A 125 -5.88 -4.62 11.67
C ALA A 125 -6.29 -5.90 10.91
N HIS A 126 -5.36 -6.85 10.76
CA HIS A 126 -5.59 -8.13 10.09
C HIS A 126 -6.70 -8.95 10.76
N ARG A 127 -6.72 -9.02 12.10
CA ARG A 127 -7.79 -9.67 12.86
C ARG A 127 -9.16 -9.03 12.64
N HIS A 128 -9.20 -7.75 12.26
CA HIS A 128 -10.42 -7.03 11.89
C HIS A 128 -10.72 -7.11 10.37
N GLY A 129 -10.02 -7.96 9.63
CA GLY A 129 -10.21 -8.14 8.19
C GLY A 129 -9.69 -6.99 7.33
N ILE A 130 -8.79 -6.15 7.87
CA ILE A 130 -8.23 -4.99 7.17
C ILE A 130 -6.75 -5.23 6.90
N VAL A 131 -6.37 -5.24 5.62
CA VAL A 131 -4.99 -5.28 5.14
C VAL A 131 -4.54 -3.86 4.81
N HIS A 132 -3.34 -3.47 5.22
CA HIS A 132 -2.81 -2.10 5.07
C HIS A 132 -2.50 -1.77 3.60
N ARG A 133 -1.83 -2.66 2.87
CA ARG A 133 -1.53 -2.59 1.41
C ARG A 133 -0.53 -1.51 0.96
N ASP A 134 -0.11 -0.62 1.83
CA ASP A 134 0.85 0.47 1.54
C ASP A 134 1.81 0.71 2.70
N VAL A 135 2.36 -0.38 3.28
CA VAL A 135 3.39 -0.26 4.33
C VAL A 135 4.68 0.25 3.68
N LYS A 136 5.17 1.39 4.20
CA LYS A 136 6.41 2.05 3.75
C LYS A 136 6.91 3.00 4.82
N PRO A 137 8.17 3.47 4.79
CA PRO A 137 8.70 4.36 5.83
C PRO A 137 7.89 5.65 6.02
N GLY A 138 7.29 6.19 4.94
CA GLY A 138 6.46 7.39 5.01
C GLY A 138 5.17 7.22 5.80
N ASN A 139 4.69 5.98 5.96
CA ASN A 139 3.46 5.63 6.65
C ASN A 139 3.70 5.07 8.07
N LEU A 140 4.93 5.11 8.56
CA LEU A 140 5.31 4.78 9.94
C LEU A 140 5.69 6.08 10.65
N MET A 141 4.86 6.54 11.57
CA MET A 141 5.10 7.73 12.38
C MET A 141 5.74 7.34 13.72
N VAL A 142 6.92 7.86 13.98
CA VAL A 142 7.70 7.57 15.21
C VAL A 142 7.75 8.81 16.10
N VAL A 143 7.36 8.63 17.37
CA VAL A 143 7.37 9.65 18.41
C VAL A 143 8.30 9.19 19.53
N GLY A 144 9.07 10.09 20.10
CA GLY A 144 10.02 9.75 21.18
C GLY A 144 11.26 8.98 20.68
N GLY A 145 11.91 8.28 21.59
CA GLY A 145 13.11 7.47 21.29
C GLY A 145 14.26 8.30 20.74
N PRO A 146 14.99 7.79 19.72
CA PRO A 146 16.11 8.48 19.08
C PRO A 146 15.72 9.81 18.41
N VAL A 147 14.42 10.05 18.23
CA VAL A 147 13.87 11.22 17.54
C VAL A 147 13.57 12.38 18.49
N GLY A 148 13.22 12.08 19.75
CA GLY A 148 12.78 13.11 20.70
C GLY A 148 13.03 12.79 22.17
N GLY A 149 13.70 11.67 22.48
CA GLY A 149 13.90 11.17 23.85
C GLY A 149 12.63 10.56 24.46
N GLY A 150 12.79 9.84 25.57
CA GLY A 150 11.70 9.10 26.23
C GLY A 150 11.32 7.82 25.52
N ASP A 151 10.17 7.24 25.89
CA ASP A 151 9.66 6.00 25.31
C ASP A 151 9.28 6.20 23.86
N MET A 152 9.69 5.27 22.99
CA MET A 152 9.38 5.30 21.58
C MET A 152 7.99 4.73 21.30
N THR A 153 7.23 5.41 20.45
CA THR A 153 5.96 4.90 19.92
C THR A 153 5.96 4.99 18.41
N CYS A 154 5.68 3.87 17.74
CA CYS A 154 5.46 3.80 16.30
C CYS A 154 3.97 3.65 15.99
N LYS A 155 3.44 4.46 15.08
CA LYS A 155 2.04 4.40 14.62
C LYS A 155 1.97 4.25 13.11
N LEU A 156 1.14 3.31 12.65
CA LEU A 156 0.75 3.14 11.26
C LEU A 156 -0.26 4.22 10.85
N THR A 157 -0.06 4.81 9.68
CA THR A 157 -0.98 5.78 9.08
C THR A 157 -1.23 5.42 7.60
N ASP A 158 -2.26 6.01 7.00
CA ASP A 158 -2.55 5.89 5.57
C ASP A 158 -2.72 4.45 5.08
N PHE A 159 -3.71 3.74 5.63
CA PHE A 159 -4.11 2.42 5.13
C PHE A 159 -4.55 2.51 3.67
N GLY A 160 -3.84 1.80 2.79
CA GLY A 160 -3.97 1.88 1.33
C GLY A 160 -5.20 1.18 0.74
N ILE A 161 -6.36 1.23 1.41
CA ILE A 161 -7.61 0.59 0.97
C ILE A 161 -8.05 1.14 -0.40
N ALA A 162 -7.72 2.40 -0.69
CA ALA A 162 -8.00 3.04 -1.98
C ALA A 162 -7.11 2.53 -3.13
N ARG A 163 -5.91 2.01 -2.85
CA ARG A 163 -4.93 1.59 -3.87
C ARG A 163 -5.25 0.28 -4.59
N ALA A 164 -6.05 -0.59 -3.99
CA ALA A 164 -6.38 -1.89 -4.58
C ALA A 164 -6.96 -1.82 -6.02
N ALA A 165 -7.50 -0.68 -6.42
CA ALA A 165 -8.06 -0.47 -7.76
C ALA A 165 -7.17 0.39 -8.69
N GLU A 166 -6.06 0.93 -8.20
CA GLU A 166 -5.07 1.68 -9.01
C GLU A 166 -3.97 0.80 -9.60
N GLN A 167 -3.82 -0.44 -9.13
CA GLN A 167 -2.81 -1.37 -9.65
C GLN A 167 -2.86 -1.48 -11.19
N THR A 168 -4.04 -1.31 -11.79
CA THR A 168 -4.20 -1.26 -13.26
C THR A 168 -3.66 0.01 -13.91
N ARG A 169 -3.41 1.10 -13.16
CA ARG A 169 -2.91 2.40 -13.68
C ARG A 169 -1.45 2.69 -13.38
N ILE A 170 -0.85 2.01 -12.39
CA ILE A 170 0.58 2.18 -12.04
C ILE A 170 1.50 1.86 -13.23
N THR A 171 1.04 1.03 -14.16
CA THR A 171 1.76 0.69 -15.40
C THR A 171 1.82 1.82 -16.44
N GLN A 172 1.06 2.91 -16.28
CA GLN A 172 0.94 3.95 -17.31
C GLN A 172 1.68 5.27 -17.04
N VAL A 173 2.17 5.52 -15.82
CA VAL A 173 2.83 6.80 -15.50
C VAL A 173 4.19 6.57 -14.85
N GLY A 174 5.25 6.85 -15.59
CA GLY A 174 6.66 6.60 -15.26
C GLY A 174 7.25 7.33 -14.02
N SER A 175 6.44 7.88 -13.10
CA SER A 175 6.91 8.63 -11.92
C SER A 175 6.73 7.93 -10.57
N VAL A 176 6.46 6.61 -10.54
CA VAL A 176 6.07 5.87 -9.33
C VAL A 176 7.20 4.98 -8.75
N VAL A 177 8.44 5.17 -9.19
CA VAL A 177 9.58 4.31 -8.81
C VAL A 177 9.77 4.20 -7.29
N GLY A 178 9.65 5.30 -6.54
CA GLY A 178 9.90 5.30 -5.09
C GLY A 178 8.91 4.50 -4.25
N THR A 179 7.62 4.51 -4.57
CA THR A 179 6.58 3.76 -3.83
C THR A 179 6.49 2.31 -4.27
N ALA A 180 6.83 2.00 -5.52
CA ALA A 180 6.81 0.64 -6.05
C ALA A 180 7.82 -0.29 -5.36
N ALA A 181 8.89 0.25 -4.81
CA ALA A 181 9.93 -0.52 -4.14
C ALA A 181 9.46 -1.34 -2.92
N TYR A 182 8.31 -0.99 -2.32
CA TYR A 182 7.73 -1.69 -1.17
C TYR A 182 6.61 -2.67 -1.57
N LEU A 183 6.25 -2.75 -2.86
CA LEU A 183 5.21 -3.66 -3.33
C LEU A 183 5.66 -5.12 -3.21
N ALA A 184 4.81 -5.94 -2.65
CA ALA A 184 5.03 -7.38 -2.62
C ALA A 184 4.90 -7.99 -4.02
N PRO A 185 5.57 -9.12 -4.32
CA PRO A 185 5.52 -9.77 -5.65
C PRO A 185 4.10 -10.06 -6.12
N GLU A 186 3.20 -10.49 -5.23
CA GLU A 186 1.79 -10.71 -5.55
C GLU A 186 1.06 -9.43 -5.95
N GLN A 187 1.40 -8.28 -5.35
CA GLN A 187 0.83 -7.00 -5.75
C GLN A 187 1.30 -6.57 -7.15
N VAL A 188 2.56 -6.80 -7.45
CA VAL A 188 3.13 -6.53 -8.78
C VAL A 188 2.45 -7.40 -9.85
N ARG A 189 2.09 -8.64 -9.53
CA ARG A 189 1.32 -9.54 -10.40
C ARG A 189 -0.17 -9.20 -10.46
N GLY A 190 -0.65 -8.23 -9.66
CA GLY A 190 -2.07 -7.86 -9.61
C GLY A 190 -2.94 -8.85 -8.85
N GLU A 191 -2.35 -9.71 -8.04
CA GLU A 191 -3.05 -10.64 -7.16
C GLU A 191 -3.64 -9.90 -5.93
N GLU A 192 -4.55 -10.55 -5.22
CA GLU A 192 -5.16 -9.98 -4.03
C GLU A 192 -4.14 -9.86 -2.89
N ALA A 193 -4.11 -8.67 -2.27
CA ALA A 193 -3.27 -8.41 -1.11
C ALA A 193 -3.84 -9.12 0.13
N THR A 194 -2.96 -9.77 0.86
CA THR A 194 -3.25 -10.54 2.08
C THR A 194 -2.40 -10.02 3.26
N PRO A 195 -2.59 -10.49 4.49
CA PRO A 195 -1.67 -10.18 5.60
C PRO A 195 -0.19 -10.39 5.27
N ALA A 196 0.14 -11.44 4.51
CA ALA A 196 1.51 -11.71 4.07
C ALA A 196 2.09 -10.62 3.14
N THR A 197 1.24 -9.85 2.48
CA THR A 197 1.64 -8.68 1.68
C THR A 197 2.22 -7.58 2.57
N ASP A 198 1.56 -7.28 3.70
CA ASP A 198 2.04 -6.28 4.66
C ASP A 198 3.31 -6.75 5.39
N VAL A 199 3.42 -8.07 5.68
CA VAL A 199 4.64 -8.68 6.23
C VAL A 199 5.83 -8.45 5.29
N TYR A 200 5.66 -8.69 3.99
CA TYR A 200 6.70 -8.42 3.00
C TYR A 200 7.09 -6.95 2.95
N ALA A 201 6.11 -6.07 2.84
CA ALA A 201 6.33 -4.63 2.77
C ALA A 201 7.05 -4.09 4.03
N LEU A 202 6.67 -4.59 5.22
CA LEU A 202 7.38 -4.28 6.46
C LEU A 202 8.81 -4.84 6.44
N GLY A 203 9.02 -6.05 5.90
CA GLY A 203 10.36 -6.61 5.67
C GLY A 203 11.24 -5.69 4.83
N VAL A 204 10.69 -5.09 3.75
CA VAL A 204 11.41 -4.09 2.92
C VAL A 204 11.77 -2.85 3.74
N VAL A 205 10.85 -2.36 4.59
CA VAL A 205 11.10 -1.20 5.47
C VAL A 205 12.23 -1.50 6.48
N LEU A 206 12.16 -2.64 7.15
CA LEU A 206 13.18 -3.05 8.14
C LEU A 206 14.55 -3.25 7.47
N TYR A 207 14.58 -3.88 6.30
CA TYR A 207 15.79 -3.98 5.50
C TYR A 207 16.42 -2.61 5.22
N GLN A 208 15.57 -1.66 4.78
CA GLN A 208 16.03 -0.31 4.48
C GLN A 208 16.49 0.45 5.74
N PHE A 209 15.85 0.27 6.88
CA PHE A 209 16.28 0.87 8.14
C PHE A 209 17.66 0.34 8.56
N LEU A 210 17.90 -0.96 8.42
CA LEU A 210 19.15 -1.60 8.81
C LEU A 210 20.33 -1.31 7.85
N THR A 211 20.06 -1.07 6.56
CA THR A 211 21.09 -1.00 5.53
C THR A 211 21.20 0.35 4.82
N GLY A 212 20.19 1.23 4.96
CA GLY A 212 20.03 2.44 4.16
C GLY A 212 19.68 2.18 2.68
N ARG A 213 19.49 0.90 2.27
CA ARG A 213 19.29 0.47 0.89
C ARG A 213 17.97 -0.28 0.74
N LEU A 214 17.44 -0.30 -0.47
CA LEU A 214 16.33 -1.17 -0.81
C LEU A 214 16.84 -2.58 -1.14
N PRO A 215 16.08 -3.66 -0.83
CA PRO A 215 16.48 -5.02 -1.20
C PRO A 215 16.53 -5.23 -2.71
N TYR A 216 15.68 -4.52 -3.44
CA TYR A 216 15.68 -4.49 -4.91
C TYR A 216 15.54 -3.05 -5.38
N GLU A 217 16.37 -2.67 -6.35
CA GLU A 217 16.33 -1.39 -7.04
C GLU A 217 15.94 -1.63 -8.51
N GLY A 218 15.13 -0.75 -9.07
CA GLY A 218 14.70 -0.84 -10.46
C GLY A 218 14.25 0.53 -10.99
N SER A 219 14.50 0.78 -12.25
CA SER A 219 14.08 2.01 -12.94
C SER A 219 12.60 1.99 -13.34
N SER A 220 11.97 0.81 -13.29
CA SER A 220 10.56 0.59 -13.63
C SER A 220 9.95 -0.53 -12.79
N LEU A 221 8.60 -0.55 -12.73
CA LEU A 221 7.87 -1.63 -12.06
C LEU A 221 8.16 -3.00 -12.70
N ALA A 222 8.33 -3.04 -14.03
CA ALA A 222 8.66 -4.27 -14.75
C ALA A 222 10.05 -4.81 -14.38
N GLU A 223 11.04 -3.93 -14.29
CA GLU A 223 12.39 -4.31 -13.84
C GLU A 223 12.38 -4.81 -12.41
N LEU A 224 11.68 -4.09 -11.51
CA LEU A 224 11.51 -4.51 -10.12
C LEU A 224 10.88 -5.91 -10.02
N ALA A 225 9.81 -6.17 -10.81
CA ALA A 225 9.16 -7.48 -10.87
C ALA A 225 10.11 -8.60 -11.31
N ILE A 226 10.94 -8.32 -12.32
CA ILE A 226 11.93 -9.28 -12.84
C ILE A 226 12.99 -9.58 -11.76
N ARG A 227 13.49 -8.55 -11.06
CA ARG A 227 14.47 -8.74 -9.98
C ARG A 227 13.88 -9.50 -8.81
N GLN A 228 12.69 -9.15 -8.34
CA GLN A 228 11.98 -9.88 -7.26
C GLN A 228 11.74 -11.36 -7.59
N GLN A 229 11.64 -11.70 -8.87
CA GLN A 229 11.39 -13.06 -9.34
C GLN A 229 12.67 -13.89 -9.49
N ASN A 230 13.77 -13.26 -9.90
CA ASN A 230 14.98 -13.95 -10.33
C ASN A 230 16.17 -13.77 -9.38
N GLU A 231 16.15 -12.77 -8.51
CA GLU A 231 17.25 -12.44 -7.61
C GLU A 231 16.84 -12.65 -6.15
N LYS A 232 17.81 -13.01 -5.30
CA LYS A 232 17.66 -12.93 -3.84
C LYS A 232 18.46 -11.74 -3.34
N PRO A 233 17.89 -10.88 -2.47
CA PRO A 233 18.64 -9.76 -1.91
C PRO A 233 19.74 -10.30 -1.00
N LEU A 234 20.84 -9.56 -0.89
CA LEU A 234 21.88 -9.89 0.09
C LEU A 234 21.34 -9.64 1.51
N PRO A 235 21.71 -10.48 2.49
CA PRO A 235 21.28 -10.29 3.87
C PRO A 235 21.69 -8.93 4.43
N PRO A 236 20.88 -8.28 5.30
CA PRO A 236 21.24 -7.00 5.93
C PRO A 236 22.62 -6.98 6.58
N LEU A 237 23.01 -8.06 7.25
CA LEU A 237 24.32 -8.20 7.89
C LEU A 237 25.51 -8.02 6.92
N THR A 238 25.30 -8.22 5.61
CA THR A 238 26.33 -8.00 4.59
C THR A 238 26.68 -6.52 4.42
N TYR A 239 25.74 -5.63 4.69
CA TYR A 239 25.90 -4.18 4.56
C TYR A 239 26.14 -3.49 5.89
N ASN A 240 25.69 -4.09 6.99
CA ASN A 240 25.80 -3.57 8.34
C ASN A 240 26.14 -4.72 9.30
N SER A 241 27.38 -4.77 9.73
CA SER A 241 27.92 -5.81 10.63
C SER A 241 27.34 -5.78 12.04
N ASP A 242 26.69 -4.68 12.44
CA ASP A 242 26.07 -4.54 13.75
C ASP A 242 24.73 -5.29 13.82
N VAL A 243 24.18 -5.71 12.66
CA VAL A 243 22.92 -6.46 12.59
C VAL A 243 23.16 -7.92 13.01
N PRO A 244 22.49 -8.40 14.07
CA PRO A 244 22.55 -9.82 14.44
C PRO A 244 22.11 -10.73 13.29
N GLU A 245 22.80 -11.86 13.11
CA GLU A 245 22.48 -12.83 12.05
C GLU A 245 21.02 -13.29 12.11
N THR A 246 20.51 -13.49 13.31
CA THR A 246 19.13 -13.90 13.61
C THR A 246 18.09 -12.84 13.24
N VAL A 247 18.38 -11.54 13.46
CA VAL A 247 17.54 -10.42 12.99
C VAL A 247 17.58 -10.34 11.47
N SER A 248 18.79 -10.45 10.88
CA SER A 248 18.97 -10.48 9.44
C SER A 248 18.17 -11.62 8.79
N GLY A 249 18.20 -12.82 9.40
CA GLY A 249 17.42 -13.99 8.97
C GLY A 249 15.90 -13.74 9.01
N SER A 250 15.42 -13.11 10.07
CA SER A 250 13.99 -12.74 10.19
C SER A 250 13.55 -11.76 9.09
N VAL A 251 14.35 -10.74 8.81
CA VAL A 251 14.06 -9.80 7.73
C VAL A 251 14.08 -10.50 6.37
N MET A 252 15.07 -11.38 6.12
CA MET A 252 15.16 -12.14 4.86
C MET A 252 13.95 -13.08 4.68
N ARG A 253 13.48 -13.72 5.76
CA ARG A 253 12.25 -14.54 5.70
C ARG A 253 11.00 -13.72 5.37
N ALA A 254 10.88 -12.51 5.91
CA ALA A 254 9.78 -11.63 5.53
C ALA A 254 9.81 -11.25 4.04
N LEU A 255 11.00 -11.20 3.43
CA LEU A 255 11.25 -10.86 2.02
C LEU A 255 11.14 -12.05 1.05
N GLU A 256 10.75 -13.25 1.51
CA GLU A 256 10.57 -14.40 0.61
C GLU A 256 9.55 -14.08 -0.50
N GLY A 257 9.89 -14.48 -1.74
CA GLY A 257 9.04 -14.24 -2.91
C GLY A 257 7.72 -15.01 -2.84
N ASP A 258 7.76 -16.26 -2.35
CA ASP A 258 6.57 -17.06 -2.06
C ASP A 258 6.00 -16.65 -0.70
N LYS A 259 4.76 -16.15 -0.71
CA LYS A 259 4.06 -15.73 0.51
C LYS A 259 3.91 -16.83 1.56
N ASN A 260 3.90 -18.11 1.14
CA ASN A 260 3.77 -19.26 2.05
C ASN A 260 5.07 -19.57 2.81
N LEU A 261 6.21 -19.05 2.36
CA LEU A 261 7.50 -19.19 3.04
C LEU A 261 7.78 -18.02 4.00
N ARG A 262 6.98 -16.96 3.94
CA ARG A 262 7.05 -15.83 4.89
C ARG A 262 6.55 -16.22 6.27
N PHE A 263 6.55 -15.27 7.19
CA PHE A 263 5.80 -15.42 8.44
C PHE A 263 4.30 -15.43 8.15
N LEU A 264 3.57 -16.30 8.86
CA LEU A 264 2.13 -16.51 8.66
C LEU A 264 1.30 -15.29 9.09
N SER A 265 1.81 -14.48 10.03
CA SER A 265 1.16 -13.28 10.53
C SER A 265 2.18 -12.19 10.88
N ALA A 266 1.71 -10.98 11.10
CA ALA A 266 2.54 -9.89 11.61
C ALA A 266 3.03 -10.18 13.03
N GLY A 267 2.21 -10.83 13.87
CA GLY A 267 2.62 -11.29 15.20
C GLY A 267 3.80 -12.27 15.15
N ALA A 268 3.76 -13.23 14.22
CA ALA A 268 4.87 -14.16 14.04
C ALA A 268 6.18 -13.47 13.58
N LEU A 269 6.09 -12.44 12.76
CA LEU A 269 7.25 -11.60 12.42
C LEU A 269 7.77 -10.85 13.64
N SER A 270 6.89 -10.29 14.48
CA SER A 270 7.25 -9.63 15.74
C SER A 270 8.07 -10.55 16.64
N ASP A 271 7.56 -11.75 16.89
CA ASP A 271 8.23 -12.77 17.70
C ASP A 271 9.60 -13.14 17.11
N GLY A 272 9.67 -13.27 15.78
CA GLY A 272 10.93 -13.51 15.06
C GLY A 272 11.97 -12.42 15.25
N LEU A 273 11.55 -11.16 15.20
CA LEU A 273 12.43 -10.00 15.40
C LEU A 273 12.94 -9.92 16.85
N GLU A 274 12.05 -10.07 17.85
CA GLU A 274 12.42 -10.02 19.26
C GLU A 274 13.35 -11.15 19.67
N ARG A 275 13.05 -12.39 19.21
CA ARG A 275 13.91 -13.56 19.44
C ARG A 275 15.25 -13.37 18.72
N GLY A 276 15.20 -12.84 17.50
CA GLY A 276 16.41 -12.53 16.74
C GLY A 276 17.31 -11.53 17.46
N LEU A 277 16.77 -10.51 18.11
CA LEU A 277 17.56 -9.55 18.89
C LEU A 277 18.20 -10.19 20.12
N ARG A 278 17.58 -11.23 20.70
CA ARG A 278 18.15 -12.02 21.80
C ARG A 278 19.16 -13.09 21.33
N GLY A 279 19.42 -13.20 20.01
CA GLY A 279 20.32 -14.18 19.44
C GLY A 279 19.72 -15.60 19.36
N GLU A 280 18.40 -15.73 19.48
CA GLU A 280 17.68 -17.00 19.38
C GLU A 280 17.38 -17.34 17.93
N ASP A 281 17.67 -18.58 17.50
CA ASP A 281 17.47 -19.02 16.13
C ASP A 281 15.97 -19.16 15.81
N VAL A 282 15.50 -18.49 14.75
CA VAL A 282 14.09 -18.45 14.35
C VAL A 282 13.75 -19.61 13.39
N THR A 283 14.72 -20.45 13.05
CA THR A 283 14.64 -21.38 11.91
C THR A 283 13.80 -22.65 12.18
N LEU A 284 13.34 -22.94 13.39
CA LEU A 284 12.80 -24.28 13.73
C LEU A 284 11.40 -24.26 14.35
N GLN A 285 10.41 -23.63 13.73
CA GLN A 285 9.01 -24.01 13.96
C GLN A 285 8.22 -23.98 12.65
N MET A 286 8.63 -24.79 11.68
CA MET A 286 7.74 -25.30 10.65
C MET A 286 7.11 -26.60 11.19
N GLY A 287 5.90 -26.49 11.70
CA GLY A 287 5.07 -27.64 12.01
C GLY A 287 4.94 -27.93 13.52
N ASP A 288 3.90 -27.48 14.08
CA ASP A 288 2.93 -28.21 14.91
C ASP A 288 2.08 -27.26 15.80
N GLU A 289 1.65 -26.15 15.25
CA GLU A 289 0.48 -25.49 15.84
C GLU A 289 -0.69 -25.62 14.85
N SER A 290 -1.39 -26.77 14.98
CA SER A 290 -2.81 -26.80 14.62
C SER A 290 -3.48 -25.61 15.32
N PRO A 291 -4.27 -24.79 14.61
CA PRO A 291 -5.00 -23.71 15.28
C PRO A 291 -5.86 -24.36 16.38
N GLU A 292 -5.51 -24.10 17.63
CA GLU A 292 -6.42 -24.37 18.74
C GLU A 292 -7.75 -23.72 18.38
N ALA A 293 -8.77 -24.54 18.26
CA ALA A 293 -10.12 -24.07 18.09
C ALA A 293 -10.40 -23.03 19.18
N PRO A 294 -11.06 -21.90 18.85
CA PRO A 294 -11.32 -20.86 19.83
C PRO A 294 -12.00 -21.51 21.04
N GLU A 295 -11.38 -21.38 22.21
CA GLU A 295 -11.99 -21.82 23.47
C GLU A 295 -13.37 -21.17 23.55
N THR A 296 -14.38 -22.02 23.48
CA THR A 296 -15.75 -21.62 23.77
C THR A 296 -15.78 -21.17 25.22
N PHE A 297 -15.83 -19.87 25.43
CA PHE A 297 -16.10 -19.32 26.76
C PHE A 297 -17.39 -19.97 27.27
N PRO A 298 -17.39 -20.62 28.45
CA PRO A 298 -18.60 -21.18 29.02
C PRO A 298 -19.56 -20.01 29.25
N MET A 299 -20.69 -20.06 28.57
CA MET A 299 -21.80 -19.15 28.88
C MET A 299 -22.15 -19.37 30.35
N ALA A 300 -21.98 -18.31 31.15
CA ALA A 300 -22.40 -18.30 32.52
C ALA A 300 -23.88 -18.71 32.57
N GLU A 301 -24.15 -19.86 33.21
CA GLU A 301 -25.50 -20.27 33.58
C GLU A 301 -26.08 -19.20 34.49
N THR A 302 -26.97 -18.42 33.91
CA THR A 302 -27.79 -17.48 34.69
C THR A 302 -28.75 -18.35 35.55
N ALA A 303 -28.42 -18.50 36.81
CA ALA A 303 -29.29 -19.10 37.79
C ALA A 303 -30.61 -18.34 37.84
N THR A 304 -31.64 -18.95 37.25
CA THR A 304 -33.02 -18.47 37.36
C THR A 304 -33.55 -18.70 38.76
N ARG A 305 -33.59 -17.66 39.55
CA ARG A 305 -34.31 -17.61 40.84
C ARG A 305 -35.79 -17.61 40.57
N PRO A 306 -36.62 -18.49 41.21
CA PRO A 306 -38.09 -18.50 41.01
C PRO A 306 -38.69 -17.24 41.63
N LEU A 307 -39.35 -16.45 40.84
CA LEU A 307 -40.27 -15.37 41.32
C LEU A 307 -41.68 -15.95 41.48
N GLU A 308 -42.19 -15.80 42.70
CA GLU A 308 -43.53 -16.22 43.11
C GLU A 308 -44.65 -15.57 42.24
N ARG A 309 -45.64 -16.40 42.01
CA ARG A 309 -46.87 -16.08 41.27
C ARG A 309 -47.73 -15.13 42.08
N THR A 310 -48.06 -13.98 41.53
CA THR A 310 -49.31 -13.26 41.91
C THR A 310 -50.16 -13.00 40.68
N ALA A 311 -51.34 -13.63 40.74
CA ALA A 311 -52.68 -13.30 40.26
C ALA A 311 -52.93 -12.63 38.88
N ARG A 312 -53.55 -13.43 38.03
CA ARG A 312 -54.71 -13.22 37.16
C ARG A 312 -54.92 -11.79 36.57
N THR A 313 -54.76 -11.70 35.24
CA THR A 313 -55.64 -10.90 34.42
C THR A 313 -55.96 -11.64 33.10
N ALA A 314 -57.24 -11.46 32.66
CA ALA A 314 -57.94 -12.27 31.68
C ALA A 314 -57.27 -12.36 30.29
N HIS A 315 -57.23 -13.56 29.75
CA HIS A 315 -56.93 -13.87 28.35
C HIS A 315 -58.05 -13.39 27.41
N ARG A 316 -57.67 -12.59 26.43
CA ARG A 316 -58.40 -12.39 25.18
C ARG A 316 -57.72 -13.27 24.11
N PRO A 317 -58.46 -14.14 23.39
CA PRO A 317 -57.88 -15.05 22.42
C PRO A 317 -57.41 -14.29 21.19
N ALA A 318 -56.15 -14.66 20.73
CA ALA A 318 -55.58 -14.16 19.49
C ALA A 318 -56.28 -14.80 18.27
N PRO A 319 -56.41 -14.06 17.16
CA PRO A 319 -56.97 -14.61 15.92
C PRO A 319 -56.03 -15.63 15.28
N PRO A 320 -56.55 -16.63 14.54
CA PRO A 320 -55.75 -17.69 13.93
C PRO A 320 -54.89 -17.15 12.80
N PRO A 321 -53.70 -17.78 12.54
CA PRO A 321 -52.80 -17.34 11.49
C PRO A 321 -53.41 -17.60 10.11
N ALA A 322 -53.35 -16.57 9.26
CA ALA A 322 -53.74 -16.65 7.85
C ALA A 322 -52.85 -17.66 7.10
N ARG A 323 -53.49 -18.65 6.46
CA ARG A 323 -52.79 -19.59 5.54
C ARG A 323 -52.36 -18.83 4.30
N TYR A 324 -51.04 -18.59 4.16
CA TYR A 324 -50.45 -18.17 2.90
C TYR A 324 -50.34 -19.39 1.97
N THR A 325 -51.25 -19.51 1.03
CA THR A 325 -51.13 -20.38 -0.14
C THR A 325 -50.69 -19.50 -1.31
N GLY A 326 -49.42 -19.52 -1.60
CA GLY A 326 -48.88 -18.80 -2.76
C GLY A 326 -47.37 -18.89 -2.81
N VAL A 327 -46.85 -19.98 -3.39
CA VAL A 327 -45.44 -20.07 -3.78
C VAL A 327 -45.22 -19.12 -4.95
N PRO A 328 -44.36 -18.09 -4.85
CA PRO A 328 -44.06 -17.26 -5.99
C PRO A 328 -43.29 -18.08 -7.04
N PRO A 329 -43.56 -17.89 -8.36
CA PRO A 329 -42.87 -18.60 -9.41
C PRO A 329 -41.36 -18.23 -9.39
N ARG A 330 -40.51 -19.25 -9.45
CA ARG A 330 -39.06 -19.08 -9.58
C ARG A 330 -38.75 -18.29 -10.87
N PRO A 331 -37.88 -17.27 -10.82
CA PRO A 331 -37.45 -16.58 -12.02
C PRO A 331 -36.68 -17.56 -12.92
N THR A 332 -37.18 -17.73 -14.13
CA THR A 332 -36.50 -18.50 -15.19
C THR A 332 -35.26 -17.75 -15.63
N VAL A 333 -34.09 -18.26 -15.27
CA VAL A 333 -32.81 -17.76 -15.76
C VAL A 333 -32.70 -18.12 -17.25
N LYS A 334 -32.85 -17.14 -18.14
CA LYS A 334 -32.53 -17.27 -19.56
C LYS A 334 -31.04 -17.60 -19.69
N LYS A 335 -30.73 -18.83 -20.07
CA LYS A 335 -29.36 -19.25 -20.48
C LYS A 335 -28.95 -18.37 -21.68
N ARG A 336 -28.08 -17.39 -21.43
CA ARG A 336 -27.41 -16.66 -22.51
C ARG A 336 -26.47 -17.61 -23.23
N SER A 337 -26.69 -17.77 -24.55
CA SER A 337 -25.95 -18.64 -25.43
C SER A 337 -24.42 -18.40 -25.33
N PHE A 338 -23.67 -19.44 -25.05
CA PHE A 338 -22.21 -19.49 -25.03
C PHE A 338 -21.60 -19.05 -26.38
N PHE A 339 -22.26 -19.33 -27.49
CA PHE A 339 -21.83 -18.99 -28.84
C PHE A 339 -21.68 -17.47 -29.10
N SER A 340 -22.50 -16.63 -28.47
CA SER A 340 -22.40 -15.18 -28.70
C SER A 340 -21.20 -14.53 -28.01
N ARG A 341 -20.68 -15.15 -26.97
CA ARG A 341 -19.44 -14.69 -26.26
C ARG A 341 -18.19 -15.10 -27.02
N ALA A 342 -18.13 -16.35 -27.53
CA ALA A 342 -17.03 -16.84 -28.32
C ALA A 342 -16.87 -16.05 -29.62
N PHE A 343 -17.98 -15.73 -30.33
CA PHE A 343 -17.95 -14.94 -31.55
C PHE A 343 -17.42 -13.50 -31.32
N ARG A 344 -17.81 -12.84 -30.23
CA ARG A 344 -17.28 -11.51 -29.90
C ARG A 344 -15.80 -11.54 -29.54
N PHE A 345 -15.33 -12.63 -28.91
CA PHE A 345 -13.92 -12.80 -28.56
C PHE A 345 -13.06 -12.99 -29.82
N VAL A 346 -13.52 -13.78 -30.79
CA VAL A 346 -12.84 -14.01 -32.07
C VAL A 346 -12.80 -12.73 -32.91
N LEU A 347 -13.91 -11.96 -32.94
CA LEU A 347 -13.97 -10.69 -33.65
C LEU A 347 -13.00 -9.64 -33.02
N GLY A 348 -12.91 -9.61 -31.68
CA GLY A 348 -11.97 -8.75 -30.95
C GLY A 348 -10.51 -9.10 -31.21
N LEU A 349 -10.19 -10.40 -31.30
CA LEU A 349 -8.85 -10.87 -31.60
C LEU A 349 -8.42 -10.52 -33.05
N LEU A 350 -9.32 -10.67 -33.99
CA LEU A 350 -9.08 -10.27 -35.39
C LEU A 350 -8.86 -8.77 -35.56
N ALA A 351 -9.63 -7.94 -34.83
CA ALA A 351 -9.45 -6.50 -34.84
C ALA A 351 -8.09 -6.10 -34.22
N LEU A 352 -7.65 -6.79 -33.16
CA LEU A 352 -6.38 -6.53 -32.50
C LEU A 352 -5.18 -6.89 -33.39
N ILE A 353 -5.27 -8.00 -34.14
CA ILE A 353 -4.25 -8.40 -35.12
C ILE A 353 -4.15 -7.38 -36.27
N LEU A 354 -5.30 -6.87 -36.75
CA LEU A 354 -5.34 -5.85 -37.81
C LEU A 354 -4.69 -4.52 -37.33
N ILE A 355 -4.98 -4.09 -36.10
CA ILE A 355 -4.39 -2.89 -35.52
C ILE A 355 -2.87 -3.07 -35.32
N ALA A 356 -2.44 -4.23 -34.83
CA ALA A 356 -1.02 -4.53 -34.64
C ALA A 356 -0.27 -4.53 -35.98
N GLY A 357 -0.86 -5.09 -37.05
CA GLY A 357 -0.29 -5.07 -38.39
C GLY A 357 -0.17 -3.64 -38.96
N LEU A 358 -1.16 -2.80 -38.71
CA LEU A 358 -1.16 -1.39 -39.13
C LEU A 358 -0.11 -0.57 -38.38
N VAL A 359 0.02 -0.77 -37.10
CA VAL A 359 1.07 -0.11 -36.27
C VAL A 359 2.46 -0.57 -36.73
N ALA A 360 2.67 -1.86 -36.92
CA ALA A 360 3.93 -2.38 -37.43
C ALA A 360 4.30 -1.80 -38.82
N GLY A 361 3.34 -1.68 -39.71
CA GLY A 361 3.54 -1.04 -41.02
C GLY A 361 3.94 0.43 -40.91
N VAL A 362 3.30 1.19 -40.01
CA VAL A 362 3.64 2.60 -39.77
C VAL A 362 5.04 2.73 -39.16
N VAL A 363 5.39 1.87 -38.18
CA VAL A 363 6.72 1.87 -37.54
C VAL A 363 7.82 1.53 -38.55
N ILE A 364 7.62 0.54 -39.43
CA ILE A 364 8.57 0.18 -40.48
C ILE A 364 8.74 1.33 -41.47
N SER A 365 7.64 1.98 -41.89
CA SER A 365 7.69 3.14 -42.79
C SER A 365 8.44 4.34 -42.20
N LEU A 366 8.23 4.63 -40.91
CA LEU A 366 8.91 5.73 -40.21
C LEU A 366 10.39 5.43 -39.97
N THR A 367 10.75 4.16 -39.69
CA THR A 367 12.16 3.77 -39.47
C THR A 367 12.96 3.79 -40.78
N ASP A 368 12.37 3.40 -41.87
CA ASP A 368 13.02 3.43 -43.18
C ASP A 368 13.29 4.86 -43.67
N GLN A 369 12.36 5.80 -43.40
CA GLN A 369 12.57 7.21 -43.66
C GLN A 369 13.65 7.83 -42.73
N ALA A 370 13.64 7.51 -41.45
CA ALA A 370 14.64 8.02 -40.49
C ALA A 370 16.04 7.52 -40.79
N ALA A 371 16.19 6.27 -41.26
CA ALA A 371 17.48 5.72 -41.67
C ALA A 371 18.03 6.42 -42.93
N LYS A 372 17.21 6.69 -43.92
CA LYS A 372 17.62 7.41 -45.13
C LYS A 372 18.08 8.83 -44.87
N VAL A 373 17.42 9.57 -43.97
CA VAL A 373 17.81 10.94 -43.58
C VAL A 373 19.15 10.94 -42.83
N LYS A 374 19.35 9.96 -41.91
CA LYS A 374 20.59 9.87 -41.11
C LYS A 374 21.83 9.54 -41.93
N VAL A 375 21.69 8.67 -42.93
CA VAL A 375 22.80 8.29 -43.84
C VAL A 375 23.15 9.47 -44.76
N ARG A 376 22.18 10.22 -45.26
CA ARG A 376 22.42 11.39 -46.09
C ARG A 376 23.16 12.52 -45.37
N ASP A 377 22.75 12.83 -44.14
CA ASP A 377 23.43 13.84 -43.30
C ASP A 377 24.86 13.43 -42.89
N TRP A 378 25.13 12.14 -42.76
CA TRP A 378 26.44 11.62 -42.43
C TRP A 378 27.39 11.71 -43.63
N THR A 379 26.91 11.37 -44.83
CA THR A 379 27.71 11.44 -46.05
C THR A 379 28.04 12.87 -46.47
N GLU A 380 27.13 13.81 -46.35
CA GLU A 380 27.39 15.23 -46.66
C GLU A 380 28.40 15.84 -45.68
N ARG A 381 28.33 15.59 -44.39
CA ARG A 381 29.33 16.07 -43.40
C ARG A 381 30.72 15.45 -43.57
N SER A 382 30.81 14.19 -43.95
CA SER A 382 32.07 13.52 -44.16
C SER A 382 32.81 14.05 -45.43
N VAL A 383 32.06 14.42 -46.47
CA VAL A 383 32.65 14.95 -47.70
C VAL A 383 33.12 16.41 -47.48
N GLU A 384 32.39 17.22 -46.72
CA GLU A 384 32.80 18.59 -46.40
C GLU A 384 34.04 18.64 -45.52
N SER A 385 34.17 17.78 -44.50
CA SER A 385 35.38 17.70 -43.69
C SER A 385 36.60 17.23 -44.49
N MET A 386 36.45 16.23 -45.34
CA MET A 386 37.56 15.75 -46.20
C MET A 386 38.03 16.81 -47.20
N THR A 387 37.11 17.63 -47.76
CA THR A 387 37.49 18.70 -48.69
C THR A 387 38.20 19.86 -48.00
N THR A 388 37.87 20.12 -46.74
CA THR A 388 38.53 21.15 -45.92
C THR A 388 39.91 20.70 -45.51
N ASP A 389 40.06 19.49 -45.01
CA ASP A 389 41.37 18.88 -44.64
C ASP A 389 42.31 18.80 -45.84
N LEU A 390 41.80 18.47 -47.05
CA LEU A 390 42.60 18.45 -48.27
C LEU A 390 43.08 19.84 -48.69
N LYS A 391 42.24 20.87 -48.55
CA LYS A 391 42.64 22.26 -48.85
C LYS A 391 43.70 22.76 -47.89
N ASP A 392 43.57 22.45 -46.62
CA ASP A 392 44.56 22.87 -45.60
C ASP A 392 45.87 22.13 -45.78
N PHE A 393 45.87 20.84 -46.10
CA PHE A 393 47.04 20.06 -46.44
C PHE A 393 47.79 20.60 -47.68
N VAL A 394 47.05 20.96 -48.74
CA VAL A 394 47.65 21.57 -49.95
C VAL A 394 48.25 22.94 -49.64
N ARG A 395 47.62 23.72 -48.76
CA ARG A 395 48.10 25.08 -48.38
C ARG A 395 49.36 25.04 -47.51
N GLU A 396 49.50 24.02 -46.65
CA GLU A 396 50.69 23.85 -45.82
C GLU A 396 51.90 23.29 -46.60
N ASN A 397 51.68 22.59 -47.72
CA ASN A 397 52.77 21.95 -48.48
C ASN A 397 53.13 22.68 -49.81
N THR A 398 52.55 23.88 -50.08
CA THR A 398 52.81 24.65 -51.28
C THR A 398 53.37 26.05 -50.99
N GLN A 399 53.98 26.27 -49.83
CA GLN A 399 54.80 27.45 -49.49
C GLN A 399 56.30 27.06 -49.48
#